data_b10650d8aa7bf4d534640d9c5df0fe7b
#
_entry.id   b10650d8aa7bf4d534640d9c5df0fe7b
#
_cell.length_a   1.000
_cell.length_b   1.000
_cell.length_c   1.000
_cell.angle_alpha   90.00
_cell.angle_beta   90.00
_cell.angle_gamma   90.00
#
_symmetry.space_group_name_H-M   'P 1'
#
loop_
_entity.id
_entity.type
_entity.pdbx_description
1 polymer ?
#
loop_
_entity_poly.entity_id
_entity_poly.type
_entity_poly.pdbx_seq_one_letter_code
_entity_poly.pdbx_strand_id
1 'polypeptide(L)'
;MTPKPLNEIKEFCLQLFDLIGANHNVARACVNSVMHGTRFGVDSHGVRLVPHYIKVLETGRLNKNPSIQFKSLKPSSGLLDGDHSQGALPTYTAMDYAIEMAKKTGIAAVGVTNSSHFGPAGTYTLYLSLIHI
;
A
#
# COMPACT_ATOMS: atom_id res chain seq x y z
N MET A 1 -23.04 -18.33 -7.89
CA MET A 1 -22.72 -16.89 -7.66
C MET A 1 -22.36 -16.26 -9.01
N THR A 2 -22.98 -15.14 -9.38
CA THR A 2 -22.65 -14.45 -10.63
C THR A 2 -21.33 -13.71 -10.47
N PRO A 3 -20.34 -13.91 -11.38
CA PRO A 3 -19.08 -13.15 -11.32
C PRO A 3 -19.32 -11.65 -11.40
N LYS A 4 -18.55 -10.87 -10.65
CA LYS A 4 -18.61 -9.41 -10.67
C LYS A 4 -17.38 -8.84 -11.38
N PRO A 5 -17.52 -7.76 -12.18
CA PRO A 5 -16.39 -7.07 -12.78
C PRO A 5 -15.41 -6.54 -11.72
N LEU A 6 -14.11 -6.60 -12.00
CA LEU A 6 -13.07 -6.17 -11.06
C LEU A 6 -13.18 -4.68 -10.68
N ASN A 7 -13.64 -3.83 -11.59
CA ASN A 7 -13.87 -2.42 -11.32
C ASN A 7 -14.99 -2.18 -10.30
N GLU A 8 -16.11 -2.93 -10.39
CA GLU A 8 -17.18 -2.84 -9.39
C GLU A 8 -16.69 -3.26 -8.00
N ILE A 9 -15.90 -4.34 -7.94
CA ILE A 9 -15.31 -4.80 -6.67
C ILE A 9 -14.36 -3.72 -6.11
N LYS A 10 -13.54 -3.11 -6.96
CA LYS A 10 -12.63 -2.03 -6.56
C LYS A 10 -13.38 -0.84 -5.97
N GLU A 11 -14.41 -0.35 -6.67
CA GLU A 11 -15.23 0.78 -6.20
C GLU A 11 -15.94 0.46 -4.88
N PHE A 12 -16.50 -0.73 -4.76
CA PHE A 12 -17.10 -1.18 -3.50
C PHE A 12 -16.09 -1.20 -2.35
N CYS A 13 -14.87 -1.71 -2.58
CA CYS A 13 -13.83 -1.68 -1.57
C CYS A 13 -13.47 -0.24 -1.16
N LEU A 14 -13.32 0.69 -2.10
CA LEU A 14 -13.03 2.11 -1.78
C LEU A 14 -14.14 2.70 -0.91
N GLN A 15 -15.41 2.46 -1.23
CA GLN A 15 -16.55 2.92 -0.43
C GLN A 15 -16.49 2.42 1.02
N LEU A 16 -16.05 1.18 1.25
CA LEU A 16 -15.90 0.65 2.62
C LEU A 16 -14.84 1.43 3.43
N PHE A 17 -13.73 1.81 2.81
CA PHE A 17 -12.71 2.64 3.48
C PHE A 17 -13.21 4.06 3.75
N ASP A 18 -13.99 4.63 2.83
CA ASP A 18 -14.61 5.96 3.02
C ASP A 18 -15.60 5.96 4.19
N LEU A 19 -16.41 4.91 4.32
CA LEU A 19 -17.38 4.75 5.42
C LEU A 19 -16.75 4.79 6.81
N ILE A 20 -15.53 4.28 6.97
CA ILE A 20 -14.81 4.34 8.24
C ILE A 20 -13.97 5.60 8.40
N GLY A 21 -14.03 6.55 7.46
CA GLY A 21 -13.26 7.80 7.47
C GLY A 21 -11.76 7.60 7.32
N ALA A 22 -11.33 6.59 6.55
CA ALA A 22 -9.92 6.39 6.24
C ALA A 22 -9.43 7.44 5.23
N ASN A 23 -8.19 7.89 5.40
CA ASN A 23 -7.53 8.78 4.45
C ASN A 23 -7.55 8.15 3.04
N HIS A 24 -7.85 8.98 2.04
CA HIS A 24 -7.97 8.54 0.64
C HIS A 24 -6.70 7.80 0.13
N ASN A 25 -5.51 8.24 0.54
CA ASN A 25 -4.27 7.57 0.14
C ASN A 25 -4.13 6.18 0.79
N VAL A 26 -4.56 6.02 2.05
CA VAL A 26 -4.63 4.71 2.71
C VAL A 26 -5.60 3.81 1.96
N ALA A 27 -6.81 4.29 1.68
CA ALA A 27 -7.83 3.54 0.95
C ALA A 27 -7.33 3.07 -0.41
N ARG A 28 -6.78 3.98 -1.23
CA ARG A 28 -6.25 3.67 -2.57
C ARG A 28 -5.11 2.66 -2.52
N ALA A 29 -4.14 2.84 -1.63
CA ALA A 29 -3.00 1.93 -1.51
C ALA A 29 -3.45 0.53 -1.11
N CYS A 30 -4.31 0.41 -0.09
CA CYS A 30 -4.89 -0.86 0.36
C CYS A 30 -5.65 -1.56 -0.77
N VAL A 31 -6.57 -0.84 -1.42
CA VAL A 31 -7.41 -1.41 -2.47
C VAL A 31 -6.58 -1.82 -3.68
N ASN A 32 -5.61 -1.03 -4.11
CA ASN A 32 -4.71 -1.41 -5.20
C ASN A 32 -3.93 -2.70 -4.87
N SER A 33 -3.45 -2.83 -3.64
CA SER A 33 -2.73 -4.02 -3.18
C SER A 33 -3.61 -5.28 -3.20
N VAL A 34 -4.81 -5.24 -2.62
CA VAL A 34 -5.71 -6.40 -2.61
C VAL A 34 -6.28 -6.73 -3.99
N MET A 35 -6.51 -5.73 -4.84
CA MET A 35 -6.94 -5.95 -6.22
C MET A 35 -5.85 -6.61 -7.06
N HIS A 36 -4.57 -6.32 -6.80
CA HIS A 36 -3.47 -7.07 -7.41
C HIS A 36 -3.55 -8.55 -7.02
N GLY A 37 -3.64 -8.86 -5.73
CA GLY A 37 -3.79 -10.24 -5.26
C GLY A 37 -4.97 -10.95 -5.91
N THR A 38 -6.12 -10.30 -5.97
CA THR A 38 -7.34 -10.85 -6.61
C THR A 38 -7.14 -11.11 -8.10
N ARG A 39 -6.55 -10.17 -8.83
CA ARG A 39 -6.30 -10.28 -10.28
C ARG A 39 -5.37 -11.44 -10.62
N PHE A 40 -4.38 -11.69 -9.79
CA PHE A 40 -3.37 -12.74 -10.02
C PHE A 40 -3.68 -14.06 -9.29
N GLY A 41 -4.90 -14.23 -8.75
CA GLY A 41 -5.33 -15.48 -8.11
C GLY A 41 -4.66 -15.77 -6.77
N VAL A 42 -4.10 -14.73 -6.12
CA VAL A 42 -3.50 -14.84 -4.78
C VAL A 42 -4.56 -14.54 -3.73
N ASP A 43 -5.52 -15.45 -3.55
CA ASP A 43 -6.72 -15.26 -2.73
C ASP A 43 -6.42 -14.88 -1.27
N SER A 44 -5.34 -15.43 -0.71
CA SER A 44 -4.90 -15.10 0.67
C SER A 44 -4.52 -13.63 0.84
N HIS A 45 -4.19 -12.93 -0.24
CA HIS A 45 -3.77 -11.53 -0.28
C HIS A 45 -4.67 -10.66 -1.17
N GLY A 46 -5.83 -11.19 -1.56
CA GLY A 46 -6.83 -10.52 -2.37
C GLY A 46 -7.88 -9.78 -1.52
N VAL A 47 -9.04 -9.53 -2.13
CA VAL A 47 -10.17 -8.81 -1.52
C VAL A 47 -10.69 -9.44 -0.22
N ARG A 48 -10.38 -10.71 0.04
CA ARG A 48 -10.70 -11.38 1.31
C ARG A 48 -10.07 -10.70 2.53
N LEU A 49 -8.99 -9.91 2.35
CA LEU A 49 -8.35 -9.15 3.42
C LEU A 49 -9.06 -7.84 3.76
N VAL A 50 -9.93 -7.33 2.89
CA VAL A 50 -10.61 -6.04 3.11
C VAL A 50 -11.37 -5.98 4.43
N PRO A 51 -12.18 -6.99 4.83
CA PRO A 51 -12.86 -6.95 6.13
C PRO A 51 -11.89 -6.87 7.32
N HIS A 52 -10.74 -7.55 7.23
CA HIS A 52 -9.70 -7.47 8.25
C HIS A 52 -9.08 -6.06 8.33
N TYR A 53 -8.75 -5.45 7.20
CA TYR A 53 -8.17 -4.10 7.16
C TYR A 53 -9.16 -3.05 7.67
N ILE A 54 -10.43 -3.13 7.27
CA ILE A 54 -11.50 -2.26 7.81
C ILE A 54 -11.55 -2.36 9.33
N LYS A 55 -11.60 -3.57 9.88
CA LYS A 55 -11.66 -3.80 11.33
C LYS A 55 -10.47 -3.20 12.08
N VAL A 56 -9.23 -3.41 11.61
CA VAL A 56 -8.05 -2.92 12.33
C VAL A 56 -7.87 -1.39 12.22
N LEU A 57 -8.38 -0.76 11.15
CA LEU A 57 -8.41 0.69 10.99
C LEU A 57 -9.55 1.31 11.82
N GLU A 58 -10.73 0.72 11.83
CA GLU A 58 -11.89 1.20 12.58
C GLU A 58 -11.67 1.13 14.10
N THR A 59 -11.04 0.06 14.57
CA THR A 59 -10.73 -0.12 16.02
C THR A 59 -9.53 0.70 16.48
N GLY A 60 -8.87 1.46 15.61
CA GLY A 60 -7.71 2.27 15.95
C GLY A 60 -6.41 1.47 16.18
N ARG A 61 -6.40 0.16 15.89
CA ARG A 61 -5.17 -0.63 15.92
C ARG A 61 -4.16 -0.15 14.88
N LEU A 62 -4.64 0.31 13.74
CA LEU A 62 -3.85 0.97 12.72
C LEU A 62 -4.34 2.41 12.53
N ASN A 63 -3.39 3.32 12.23
CA ASN A 63 -3.72 4.71 11.95
C ASN A 63 -4.35 4.85 10.56
N LYS A 64 -5.60 5.30 10.52
CA LYS A 64 -6.34 5.53 9.28
C LYS A 64 -6.06 6.88 8.62
N ASN A 65 -5.37 7.80 9.34
CA ASN A 65 -4.99 9.14 8.87
C ASN A 65 -3.50 9.41 9.15
N PRO A 66 -2.56 8.60 8.61
CA PRO A 66 -1.15 8.68 8.96
C PRO A 66 -0.47 9.93 8.41
N SER A 67 0.50 10.43 9.16
CA SER A 67 1.47 11.45 8.75
C SER A 67 2.81 10.77 8.47
N ILE A 68 2.97 10.24 7.26
CA ILE A 68 4.18 9.50 6.86
C ILE A 68 5.37 10.44 6.78
N GLN A 69 6.51 10.05 7.39
CA GLN A 69 7.73 10.84 7.43
C GLN A 69 8.88 10.08 6.76
N PHE A 70 9.63 10.78 5.90
CA PHE A 70 10.83 10.23 5.26
C PHE A 70 12.08 10.95 5.75
N LYS A 71 13.13 10.18 6.06
CA LYS A 71 14.45 10.67 6.42
C LYS A 71 15.50 10.08 5.51
N SER A 72 16.19 10.91 4.74
CA SER A 72 17.39 10.49 4.01
C SER A 72 18.53 10.24 4.98
N LEU A 73 19.19 9.09 4.89
CA LEU A 73 20.34 8.71 5.72
C LEU A 73 21.66 8.86 4.96
N LYS A 74 21.66 8.48 3.68
CA LYS A 74 22.79 8.56 2.74
C LYS A 74 22.20 8.88 1.35
N PRO A 75 23.02 9.25 0.35
CA PRO A 75 22.53 9.52 -0.99
C PRO A 75 21.68 8.40 -1.62
N SER A 76 21.97 7.14 -1.26
CA SER A 76 21.27 5.93 -1.77
C SER A 76 20.45 5.18 -0.72
N SER A 77 20.27 5.75 0.49
CA SER A 77 19.48 5.08 1.54
C SER A 77 18.66 6.04 2.38
N GLY A 78 17.48 5.58 2.79
CA GLY A 78 16.55 6.34 3.64
C GLY A 78 15.76 5.45 4.58
N LEU A 79 15.06 6.09 5.49
CA LEU A 79 14.13 5.47 6.42
C LEU A 79 12.79 6.20 6.36
N LEU A 80 11.72 5.45 6.27
CA LEU A 80 10.36 5.96 6.23
C LEU A 80 9.61 5.48 7.47
N ASP A 81 9.01 6.41 8.19
CA ASP A 81 8.07 6.12 9.28
C ASP A 81 6.65 6.08 8.72
N GLY A 82 5.99 4.94 8.83
CA GLY A 82 4.64 4.69 8.34
C GLY A 82 3.54 5.16 9.30
N ASP A 83 3.89 5.73 10.44
CA ASP A 83 2.94 6.25 11.45
C ASP A 83 1.83 5.24 11.80
N HIS A 84 2.22 3.97 11.97
CA HIS A 84 1.34 2.84 12.29
C HIS A 84 0.20 2.62 11.28
N SER A 85 0.35 3.07 10.04
CA SER A 85 -0.65 2.85 8.99
C SER A 85 -0.69 1.41 8.50
N GLN A 86 -1.70 1.13 7.68
CA GLN A 86 -1.73 -0.08 6.87
C GLN A 86 -0.56 -0.05 5.86
N GLY A 87 0.16 -1.19 5.76
CA GLY A 87 1.48 -1.25 5.15
C GLY A 87 1.56 -0.92 3.66
N ALA A 88 0.45 -0.95 2.91
CA ALA A 88 0.49 -0.66 1.49
C ALA A 88 0.90 0.79 1.21
N LEU A 89 0.35 1.77 1.93
CA LEU A 89 0.67 3.18 1.70
C LEU A 89 2.15 3.49 1.96
N PRO A 90 2.75 3.16 3.12
CA PRO A 90 4.16 3.43 3.35
C PRO A 90 5.08 2.67 2.39
N THR A 91 4.68 1.48 1.93
CA THR A 91 5.48 0.73 0.96
C THR A 91 5.51 1.40 -0.42
N TYR A 92 4.37 1.86 -0.95
CA TYR A 92 4.35 2.65 -2.19
C TYR A 92 5.18 3.94 -2.05
N THR A 93 5.01 4.65 -0.93
CA THR A 93 5.77 5.88 -0.66
C THR A 93 7.28 5.61 -0.57
N ALA A 94 7.70 4.52 0.08
CA ALA A 94 9.09 4.12 0.14
C ALA A 94 9.67 3.76 -1.24
N MET A 95 8.86 3.11 -2.10
CA MET A 95 9.23 2.83 -3.49
C MET A 95 9.47 4.11 -4.28
N ASP A 96 8.60 5.13 -4.14
CA ASP A 96 8.78 6.41 -4.83
C ASP A 96 10.11 7.09 -4.42
N TYR A 97 10.41 7.13 -3.11
CA TYR A 97 11.69 7.65 -2.65
C TYR A 97 12.89 6.84 -3.16
N ALA A 98 12.79 5.51 -3.14
CA ALA A 98 13.86 4.65 -3.64
C ALA A 98 14.11 4.87 -5.13
N ILE A 99 13.06 5.03 -5.94
CA ILE A 99 13.14 5.34 -7.37
C ILE A 99 13.87 6.65 -7.60
N GLU A 100 13.48 7.72 -6.90
CA GLU A 100 14.11 9.04 -7.07
C GLU A 100 15.58 9.06 -6.60
N MET A 101 15.91 8.29 -5.57
CA MET A 101 17.31 8.12 -5.14
C MET A 101 18.11 7.30 -6.16
N ALA A 102 17.56 6.18 -6.64
CA ALA A 102 18.24 5.30 -7.60
C ALA A 102 18.52 5.98 -8.94
N LYS A 103 17.64 6.88 -9.41
CA LYS A 103 17.91 7.71 -10.61
C LYS A 103 19.21 8.52 -10.48
N LYS A 104 19.60 8.91 -9.27
CA LYS A 104 20.79 9.73 -9.00
C LYS A 104 22.03 8.89 -8.68
N THR A 105 21.85 7.72 -8.08
CA THR A 105 22.94 6.91 -7.49
C THR A 105 23.12 5.53 -8.13
N GLY A 106 22.23 5.15 -9.05
CA GLY A 106 22.22 3.82 -9.71
C GLY A 106 21.55 2.72 -8.88
N ILE A 107 21.51 2.86 -7.54
CA ILE A 107 20.89 1.91 -6.61
C ILE A 107 20.35 2.67 -5.40
N ALA A 108 19.25 2.21 -4.81
CA ALA A 108 18.77 2.75 -3.55
C ALA A 108 18.09 1.70 -2.67
N ALA A 109 18.05 1.98 -1.36
CA ALA A 109 17.32 1.21 -0.37
C ALA A 109 16.58 2.14 0.61
N VAL A 110 15.30 1.88 0.84
CA VAL A 110 14.48 2.59 1.82
C VAL A 110 13.88 1.58 2.79
N GLY A 111 14.27 1.67 4.07
CA GLY A 111 13.65 0.93 5.15
C GLY A 111 12.31 1.54 5.55
N VAL A 112 11.36 0.72 5.99
CA VAL A 112 10.07 1.18 6.51
C VAL A 112 9.90 0.71 7.95
N THR A 113 9.54 1.64 8.84
CA THR A 113 9.25 1.37 10.26
C THR A 113 7.82 1.77 10.60
N ASN A 114 7.33 1.38 11.77
CA ASN A 114 5.98 1.70 12.26
C ASN A 114 4.91 1.46 11.18
N SER A 115 4.95 0.26 10.60
CA SER A 115 4.08 -0.18 9.52
C SER A 115 3.43 -1.53 9.87
N SER A 116 2.53 -2.00 9.05
CA SER A 116 1.86 -3.27 9.24
C SER A 116 1.91 -4.12 7.97
N HIS A 117 1.08 -5.15 7.89
CA HIS A 117 0.98 -6.00 6.71
C HIS A 117 0.78 -5.18 5.43
N PHE A 118 1.62 -5.40 4.41
CA PHE A 118 1.66 -4.61 3.18
C PHE A 118 1.00 -5.30 1.96
N GLY A 119 0.45 -6.50 2.15
CA GLY A 119 -0.17 -7.26 1.07
C GLY A 119 0.84 -8.05 0.22
N PRO A 120 0.50 -8.40 -1.03
CA PRO A 120 1.37 -9.19 -1.89
C PRO A 120 2.54 -8.36 -2.42
N ALA A 121 3.78 -8.85 -2.25
CA ALA A 121 5.00 -8.16 -2.71
C ALA A 121 4.99 -7.87 -4.23
N GLY A 122 4.35 -8.75 -5.02
CA GLY A 122 4.18 -8.57 -6.46
C GLY A 122 3.53 -7.26 -6.89
N THR A 123 2.70 -6.66 -6.02
CA THR A 123 2.09 -5.34 -6.25
C THR A 123 3.16 -4.27 -6.48
N TYR A 124 4.19 -4.25 -5.66
CA TYR A 124 5.22 -3.21 -5.69
C TYR A 124 6.26 -3.46 -6.77
N THR A 125 6.58 -4.71 -7.05
CA THR A 125 7.46 -5.06 -8.17
C THR A 125 6.82 -4.74 -9.52
N LEU A 126 5.50 -4.97 -9.67
CA LEU A 126 4.76 -4.53 -10.85
C LEU A 126 4.72 -3.00 -10.95
N TYR A 127 4.46 -2.29 -9.86
CA TYR A 127 4.50 -0.83 -9.82
C TYR A 127 5.85 -0.30 -10.29
N LEU A 128 6.95 -0.84 -9.77
CA LEU A 128 8.31 -0.48 -10.19
C LEU A 128 8.54 -0.76 -11.67
N SER A 129 8.08 -1.90 -12.21
CA SER A 129 8.28 -2.25 -13.60
C SER A 129 7.56 -1.31 -14.56
N LEU A 130 6.40 -0.77 -14.19
CA LEU A 130 5.59 0.12 -15.03
C LEU A 130 6.14 1.55 -15.14
N ILE A 131 7.01 1.98 -14.24
CA ILE A 131 7.61 3.33 -14.32
C ILE A 131 8.72 3.45 -15.37
N HIS A 132 9.16 2.34 -15.94
CA HIS A 132 10.20 2.28 -17.00
C HIS A 132 9.64 2.13 -18.41
N ILE A 133 8.31 2.12 -18.56
CA ILE A 133 7.63 1.97 -19.85
C ILE A 133 7.22 3.31 -20.41
#